data_feff57e35d82f4ae2614a18230c415aa
#
_entry.id   feff57e35d82f4ae2614a18230c415aa
#
_cell.length_a   1.000
_cell.length_b   1.000
_cell.length_c   1.000
_cell.angle_alpha   90.00
_cell.angle_beta   90.00
_cell.angle_gamma   90.00
#
_symmetry.space_group_name_H-M   'P 1'
#
loop_
_entity.id
_entity.type
_entity.pdbx_description
1 polymer ?
#
loop_
_entity_poly.entity_id
_entity_poly.type
_entity_poly.pdbx_seq_one_letter_code
_entity_poly.pdbx_strand_id
1 'polypeptide(L)'
;MAIITGREIKDGELIILGVGLSMLAGYFAQFNHAPNLRPFTEGGVYGSTPVGGLPWGIECNRISANATSFTNAIDALGFLVLSGRADNAVIGAAQVDKYGNVNTTGIWDEPPWKTGRYTPPKVRLNGSGGASDISVGCKRYLIMASHEKRRFKERVDYISSVGYLTGGDSREKCEFIGGGPAAIISTLGILRPDPQTKEFYLEAYYPFTTIDEVKENTEWDLKISPDVKMVPEPTKKELKNLRAVDTTGSLRKKG
;
A
#
# COMPACT_ATOMS: atom_id res chain seq x y z
N MET A 1 5.76 -2.33 10.13
CA MET A 1 4.96 -1.82 8.99
C MET A 1 3.49 -1.56 9.37
N ALA A 2 2.66 -2.54 9.79
CA ALA A 2 1.21 -2.33 9.99
C ALA A 2 0.85 -1.14 10.91
N ILE A 3 1.53 -0.98 12.05
CA ILE A 3 1.31 0.18 12.94
C ILE A 3 1.62 1.49 12.24
N ILE A 4 2.74 1.55 11.54
CA ILE A 4 3.17 2.78 10.85
C ILE A 4 2.22 3.13 9.70
N THR A 5 1.80 2.13 8.91
CA THR A 5 0.77 2.32 7.89
C THR A 5 -0.55 2.78 8.53
N GLY A 6 -0.94 2.20 9.66
CA GLY A 6 -2.13 2.63 10.39
C GLY A 6 -2.07 4.07 10.90
N ARG A 7 -0.88 4.56 11.32
CA ARG A 7 -0.70 5.97 11.72
C ARG A 7 -0.96 6.96 10.57
N GLU A 8 -0.83 6.53 9.32
CA GLU A 8 -1.13 7.33 8.11
C GLU A 8 -2.62 7.39 7.78
N ILE A 9 -3.44 6.53 8.37
CA ILE A 9 -4.89 6.47 8.13
C ILE A 9 -5.59 7.48 9.05
N LYS A 10 -6.46 8.31 8.47
CA LYS A 10 -7.18 9.35 9.20
C LYS A 10 -8.57 8.89 9.60
N ASP A 11 -9.06 9.43 10.71
CA ASP A 11 -10.44 9.18 11.15
C ASP A 11 -11.45 9.69 10.12
N GLY A 12 -12.54 8.93 9.93
CA GLY A 12 -13.59 9.26 8.96
C GLY A 12 -13.28 8.95 7.49
N GLU A 13 -12.06 8.51 7.14
CA GLU A 13 -11.74 8.13 5.75
C GLU A 13 -12.58 6.95 5.27
N LEU A 14 -13.03 7.02 4.02
CA LEU A 14 -13.54 5.88 3.27
C LEU A 14 -12.34 5.14 2.66
N ILE A 15 -12.03 3.96 3.19
CA ILE A 15 -10.81 3.22 2.86
C ILE A 15 -11.11 1.84 2.28
N ILE A 16 -10.49 1.50 1.14
CA ILE A 16 -10.51 0.14 0.65
C ILE A 16 -9.38 -0.67 1.27
N LEU A 17 -9.72 -1.82 1.84
CA LEU A 17 -8.78 -2.72 2.52
C LEU A 17 -8.65 -4.05 1.77
N GLY A 18 -7.45 -4.33 1.29
CA GLY A 18 -7.07 -5.66 0.80
C GLY A 18 -6.67 -6.59 1.95
N VAL A 19 -6.53 -7.87 1.66
CA VAL A 19 -6.18 -8.92 2.63
C VAL A 19 -4.74 -8.76 3.16
N GLY A 20 -4.51 -9.24 4.37
CA GLY A 20 -3.18 -9.31 4.97
C GLY A 20 -2.78 -8.04 5.72
N LEU A 21 -1.57 -7.54 5.50
CA LEU A 21 -1.01 -6.41 6.26
C LEU A 21 -1.79 -5.10 6.05
N SER A 22 -2.38 -4.87 4.87
CA SER A 22 -3.22 -3.69 4.60
C SER A 22 -4.48 -3.71 5.46
N MET A 23 -5.15 -4.85 5.54
CA MET A 23 -6.32 -5.03 6.41
C MET A 23 -5.97 -4.89 7.89
N LEU A 24 -4.83 -5.47 8.30
CA LEU A 24 -4.32 -5.31 9.67
C LEU A 24 -4.07 -3.84 10.01
N ALA A 25 -3.47 -3.07 9.09
CA ALA A 25 -3.20 -1.65 9.29
C ALA A 25 -4.50 -0.82 9.40
N GLY A 26 -5.49 -1.08 8.55
CA GLY A 26 -6.78 -0.41 8.58
C GLY A 26 -7.55 -0.66 9.86
N TYR A 27 -7.72 -1.91 10.25
CA TYR A 27 -8.42 -2.22 11.50
C TYR A 27 -7.64 -1.82 12.75
N PHE A 28 -6.30 -1.88 12.70
CA PHE A 28 -5.48 -1.30 13.77
C PHE A 28 -5.78 0.19 13.93
N ALA A 29 -5.84 0.97 12.84
CA ALA A 29 -6.18 2.38 12.89
C ALA A 29 -7.58 2.59 13.49
N GLN A 30 -8.58 1.81 13.07
CA GLN A 30 -9.96 1.88 13.58
C GLN A 30 -10.01 1.64 15.09
N PHE A 31 -9.30 0.64 15.60
CA PHE A 31 -9.27 0.31 17.03
C PHE A 31 -8.39 1.26 17.87
N ASN A 32 -7.48 2.00 17.24
CA ASN A 32 -6.49 2.83 17.95
C ASN A 32 -6.87 4.31 18.01
N HIS A 33 -7.14 4.94 16.88
CA HIS A 33 -7.31 6.40 16.77
C HIS A 33 -8.32 6.86 15.71
N ALA A 34 -8.84 5.96 14.89
CA ALA A 34 -9.76 6.27 13.79
C ALA A 34 -11.09 5.51 13.92
N PRO A 35 -11.86 5.71 15.02
CA PRO A 35 -13.07 4.92 15.29
C PRO A 35 -14.18 5.13 14.26
N ASN A 36 -14.19 6.25 13.52
CA ASN A 36 -15.16 6.55 12.48
C ASN A 36 -14.65 6.13 11.07
N LEU A 37 -13.58 5.36 11.00
CA LEU A 37 -13.07 4.82 9.74
C LEU A 37 -14.18 4.00 9.04
N ARG A 38 -14.31 4.18 7.75
CA ARG A 38 -15.31 3.50 6.92
C ARG A 38 -14.63 2.51 5.96
N PRO A 39 -14.28 1.30 6.46
CA PRO A 39 -13.63 0.30 5.63
C PRO A 39 -14.61 -0.33 4.65
N PHE A 40 -14.12 -0.64 3.46
CA PHE A 40 -14.80 -1.52 2.51
C PHE A 40 -13.79 -2.41 1.80
N THR A 41 -14.28 -3.45 1.13
CA THR A 41 -13.44 -4.40 0.38
C THR A 41 -13.83 -4.41 -1.09
N GLU A 42 -12.92 -4.88 -1.95
CA GLU A 42 -13.21 -5.05 -3.39
C GLU A 42 -14.35 -6.04 -3.64
N GLY A 43 -14.61 -6.97 -2.72
CA GLY A 43 -15.76 -7.88 -2.78
C GLY A 43 -17.11 -7.23 -2.46
N GLY A 44 -17.14 -5.93 -2.12
CA GLY A 44 -18.37 -5.19 -1.88
C GLY A 44 -18.92 -5.26 -0.46
N VAL A 45 -18.09 -5.63 0.52
CA VAL A 45 -18.48 -5.53 1.94
C VAL A 45 -18.09 -4.16 2.48
N TYR A 46 -19.05 -3.43 3.03
CA TYR A 46 -18.88 -2.07 3.53
C TYR A 46 -19.11 -1.98 5.05
N GLY A 47 -18.26 -1.22 5.74
CA GLY A 47 -18.41 -0.89 7.15
C GLY A 47 -18.18 -2.07 8.10
N SER A 48 -17.48 -3.11 7.66
CA SER A 48 -17.23 -4.29 8.49
C SER A 48 -16.23 -3.98 9.61
N THR A 49 -16.40 -4.69 10.73
CA THR A 49 -15.41 -4.75 11.81
C THR A 49 -15.12 -6.22 12.10
N PRO A 50 -13.87 -6.69 12.00
CA PRO A 50 -13.57 -8.10 12.14
C PRO A 50 -13.87 -8.62 13.53
N VAL A 51 -14.48 -9.80 13.60
CA VAL A 51 -14.75 -10.54 14.83
C VAL A 51 -13.97 -11.86 14.80
N GLY A 52 -13.28 -12.16 15.90
CA GLY A 52 -12.52 -13.40 16.03
C GLY A 52 -11.21 -13.45 15.23
N GLY A 53 -10.63 -12.28 14.91
CA GLY A 53 -9.37 -12.14 14.18
C GLY A 53 -9.54 -11.73 12.73
N LEU A 54 -8.40 -11.49 12.05
CA LEU A 54 -8.40 -11.06 10.65
C LEU A 54 -9.01 -12.11 9.73
N PRO A 55 -9.79 -11.69 8.73
CA PRO A 55 -10.17 -12.54 7.61
C PRO A 55 -8.94 -13.02 6.84
N TRP A 56 -8.95 -14.27 6.38
CA TRP A 56 -7.87 -14.82 5.57
C TRP A 56 -8.01 -14.47 4.08
N GLY A 57 -9.18 -14.02 3.64
CA GLY A 57 -9.51 -13.63 2.28
C GLY A 57 -10.68 -12.64 2.28
N ILE A 58 -10.90 -11.94 1.16
CA ILE A 58 -12.05 -11.04 0.98
C ILE A 58 -13.39 -11.80 0.90
N GLU A 59 -13.33 -13.08 0.60
CA GLU A 59 -14.44 -14.03 0.56
C GLU A 59 -14.70 -14.73 1.91
N CYS A 60 -13.91 -14.45 2.92
CA CYS A 60 -14.06 -15.02 4.25
C CYS A 60 -15.28 -14.44 4.97
N ASN A 61 -16.17 -15.29 5.47
CA ASN A 61 -17.38 -14.85 6.19
C ASN A 61 -17.12 -13.91 7.37
N ARG A 62 -15.91 -13.91 7.95
CA ARG A 62 -15.53 -12.96 9.03
C ARG A 62 -15.56 -11.52 8.56
N ILE A 63 -15.35 -11.27 7.26
CA ILE A 63 -15.38 -9.90 6.70
C ILE A 63 -16.80 -9.32 6.71
N SER A 64 -17.82 -10.16 6.77
CA SER A 64 -19.22 -9.75 6.81
C SER A 64 -19.67 -9.34 8.20
N ALA A 65 -18.86 -9.58 9.24
CA ALA A 65 -19.23 -9.27 10.61
C ALA A 65 -19.41 -7.76 10.79
N ASN A 66 -20.55 -7.37 11.35
CA ASN A 66 -20.95 -6.00 11.57
C ASN A 66 -20.98 -5.12 10.31
N ALA A 67 -21.05 -5.73 9.12
CA ALA A 67 -21.13 -4.96 7.88
C ALA A 67 -22.39 -4.11 7.82
N THR A 68 -22.24 -2.86 7.41
CA THR A 68 -23.35 -1.92 7.25
C THR A 68 -24.14 -2.19 5.98
N SER A 69 -23.45 -2.61 4.91
CA SER A 69 -24.09 -3.00 3.65
C SER A 69 -23.23 -3.97 2.85
N PHE A 70 -23.88 -4.61 1.88
CA PHE A 70 -23.26 -5.51 0.91
C PHE A 70 -23.60 -5.02 -0.49
N THR A 71 -22.61 -5.08 -1.35
CA THR A 71 -22.74 -4.81 -2.78
C THR A 71 -21.89 -5.83 -3.56
N ASN A 72 -21.43 -5.49 -4.73
CA ASN A 72 -20.58 -6.33 -5.58
C ASN A 72 -19.27 -5.61 -5.94
N ALA A 73 -18.35 -6.31 -6.60
CA ALA A 73 -17.05 -5.76 -6.97
C ALA A 73 -17.16 -4.60 -7.97
N ILE A 74 -18.17 -4.61 -8.85
CA ILE A 74 -18.38 -3.53 -9.83
C ILE A 74 -18.74 -2.24 -9.12
N ASP A 75 -19.63 -2.29 -8.13
CA ASP A 75 -20.00 -1.11 -7.34
C ASP A 75 -18.85 -0.65 -6.45
N ALA A 76 -18.14 -1.59 -5.80
CA ALA A 76 -17.02 -1.26 -4.94
C ALA A 76 -15.88 -0.57 -5.72
N LEU A 77 -15.43 -1.14 -6.82
CA LEU A 77 -14.33 -0.60 -7.62
C LEU A 77 -14.80 0.50 -8.56
N GLY A 78 -15.89 0.28 -9.31
CA GLY A 78 -16.40 1.26 -10.27
C GLY A 78 -17.02 2.49 -9.59
N PHE A 79 -17.94 2.27 -8.63
CA PHE A 79 -18.69 3.38 -8.04
C PHE A 79 -17.98 4.07 -6.88
N LEU A 80 -17.26 3.35 -6.00
CA LEU A 80 -16.58 3.97 -4.87
C LEU A 80 -15.14 4.39 -5.22
N VAL A 81 -14.40 3.55 -5.94
CA VAL A 81 -12.99 3.82 -6.24
C VAL A 81 -12.86 4.70 -7.48
N LEU A 82 -13.29 4.22 -8.65
CA LEU A 82 -13.08 4.93 -9.93
C LEU A 82 -13.86 6.24 -10.07
N SER A 83 -14.84 6.51 -9.19
CA SER A 83 -15.51 7.81 -9.11
C SER A 83 -14.79 8.82 -8.19
N GLY A 84 -13.64 8.45 -7.60
CA GLY A 84 -12.89 9.31 -6.68
C GLY A 84 -13.50 9.47 -5.28
N ARG A 85 -14.46 8.60 -4.90
CA ARG A 85 -15.08 8.66 -3.55
C ARG A 85 -14.21 8.02 -2.48
N ALA A 86 -13.42 7.01 -2.80
CA ALA A 86 -12.50 6.39 -1.87
C ALA A 86 -11.38 7.37 -1.48
N ASP A 87 -11.26 7.64 -0.18
CA ASP A 87 -10.27 8.59 0.33
C ASP A 87 -8.87 7.99 0.35
N ASN A 88 -8.77 6.70 0.69
CA ASN A 88 -7.49 6.04 0.92
C ASN A 88 -7.54 4.56 0.56
N ALA A 89 -6.38 3.99 0.34
CA ALA A 89 -6.16 2.56 0.16
C ALA A 89 -4.77 2.16 0.64
N VAL A 90 -4.58 0.85 0.87
CA VAL A 90 -3.26 0.30 1.13
C VAL A 90 -3.03 -0.88 0.20
N ILE A 91 -2.02 -0.78 -0.66
CA ILE A 91 -1.66 -1.83 -1.62
C ILE A 91 -0.29 -2.43 -1.33
N GLY A 92 -0.12 -3.70 -1.64
CA GLY A 92 1.17 -4.38 -1.57
C GLY A 92 1.95 -4.25 -2.88
N ALA A 93 3.28 -4.34 -2.83
CA ALA A 93 4.15 -4.31 -4.00
C ALA A 93 5.13 -5.49 -4.02
N ALA A 94 5.24 -6.17 -5.16
CA ALA A 94 6.33 -7.11 -5.42
C ALA A 94 7.58 -6.36 -5.92
N GLN A 95 7.39 -5.32 -6.77
CA GLN A 95 8.38 -4.31 -7.07
C GLN A 95 7.73 -2.93 -6.99
N VAL A 96 8.50 -1.93 -6.62
CA VAL A 96 8.14 -0.51 -6.65
C VAL A 96 9.32 0.29 -7.17
N ASP A 97 9.07 1.32 -7.99
CA ASP A 97 10.11 2.20 -8.49
C ASP A 97 10.13 3.57 -7.80
N LYS A 98 11.09 4.39 -8.20
CA LYS A 98 11.32 5.73 -7.63
C LYS A 98 10.13 6.69 -7.77
N TYR A 99 9.18 6.39 -8.65
CA TYR A 99 7.95 7.16 -8.84
C TYR A 99 6.71 6.47 -8.24
N GLY A 100 6.93 5.40 -7.46
CA GLY A 100 5.85 4.67 -6.82
C GLY A 100 4.97 3.86 -7.77
N ASN A 101 5.45 3.57 -9.00
CA ASN A 101 4.79 2.59 -9.85
C ASN A 101 5.00 1.20 -9.25
N VAL A 102 3.97 0.38 -9.28
CA VAL A 102 3.97 -0.94 -8.64
C VAL A 102 3.85 -2.04 -9.67
N ASN A 103 4.65 -3.09 -9.52
CA ASN A 103 4.53 -4.33 -10.26
C ASN A 103 4.11 -5.47 -9.36
N THR A 104 3.02 -6.14 -9.76
CA THR A 104 2.50 -7.38 -9.20
C THR A 104 2.15 -8.39 -10.29
N THR A 105 2.56 -8.14 -11.54
CA THR A 105 2.25 -8.96 -12.72
C THR A 105 3.26 -10.06 -12.96
N GLY A 106 4.55 -9.74 -12.89
CA GLY A 106 5.61 -10.72 -13.14
C GLY A 106 6.99 -10.12 -13.06
N ILE A 107 8.01 -10.98 -13.01
CA ILE A 107 9.42 -10.63 -13.00
C ILE A 107 10.04 -11.19 -14.27
N TRP A 108 10.79 -10.36 -15.00
CA TRP A 108 11.46 -10.69 -16.26
C TRP A 108 12.98 -10.60 -16.12
N ASP A 109 13.71 -11.42 -16.87
CA ASP A 109 15.14 -11.20 -17.08
C ASP A 109 15.37 -10.00 -18.02
N GLU A 110 14.49 -9.85 -19.03
CA GLU A 110 14.41 -8.67 -19.91
C GLU A 110 12.97 -8.14 -19.95
N PRO A 111 12.68 -7.05 -19.24
CA PRO A 111 11.30 -6.56 -19.11
C PRO A 111 10.75 -6.02 -20.44
N PRO A 112 9.40 -6.07 -20.64
CA PRO A 112 8.73 -5.66 -21.87
C PRO A 112 9.07 -4.24 -22.35
N TRP A 113 9.28 -3.31 -21.43
CA TRP A 113 9.64 -1.93 -21.79
C TRP A 113 11.04 -1.81 -22.37
N LYS A 114 11.94 -2.77 -22.09
CA LYS A 114 13.30 -2.80 -22.64
C LYS A 114 13.33 -3.46 -24.02
N THR A 115 12.53 -4.50 -24.23
CA THR A 115 12.49 -5.29 -25.48
C THR A 115 11.49 -4.76 -26.49
N GLY A 116 10.58 -3.88 -26.08
CA GLY A 116 9.49 -3.37 -26.93
C GLY A 116 8.36 -4.36 -27.19
N ARG A 117 8.40 -5.55 -26.58
CA ARG A 117 7.35 -6.57 -26.73
C ARG A 117 7.13 -7.33 -25.43
N TYR A 118 5.90 -7.80 -25.21
CA TYR A 118 5.59 -8.67 -24.09
C TYR A 118 6.11 -10.09 -24.37
N THR A 119 6.82 -10.63 -23.41
CA THR A 119 7.23 -12.03 -23.33
C THR A 119 6.72 -12.63 -22.02
N PRO A 120 6.53 -13.95 -21.92
CA PRO A 120 6.18 -14.56 -20.63
C PRO A 120 7.19 -14.19 -19.54
N PRO A 121 6.74 -13.83 -18.33
CA PRO A 121 7.66 -13.55 -17.23
C PRO A 121 8.37 -14.80 -16.75
N LYS A 122 9.62 -14.65 -16.28
CA LYS A 122 10.37 -15.70 -15.58
C LYS A 122 9.63 -16.16 -14.29
N VAL A 123 9.04 -15.19 -13.58
CA VAL A 123 8.19 -15.47 -12.41
C VAL A 123 6.86 -14.78 -12.61
N ARG A 124 5.79 -15.55 -12.75
CA ARG A 124 4.43 -15.02 -12.77
C ARG A 124 4.00 -14.68 -11.35
N LEU A 125 3.46 -13.47 -11.17
CA LEU A 125 2.86 -13.00 -9.91
C LEU A 125 1.32 -13.01 -10.02
N ASN A 126 0.65 -12.65 -8.94
CA ASN A 126 -0.82 -12.75 -8.83
C ASN A 126 -1.60 -11.76 -9.71
N GLY A 127 -0.95 -10.72 -10.22
CA GLY A 127 -1.61 -9.62 -10.93
C GLY A 127 -1.99 -8.48 -9.98
N SER A 128 -2.66 -7.46 -10.53
CA SER A 128 -3.03 -6.26 -9.77
C SER A 128 -4.24 -6.44 -8.86
N GLY A 129 -5.17 -7.36 -9.21
CA GLY A 129 -6.50 -7.34 -8.58
C GLY A 129 -7.10 -5.93 -8.70
N GLY A 130 -7.79 -5.44 -7.68
CA GLY A 130 -8.32 -4.09 -7.62
C GLY A 130 -7.27 -2.97 -7.46
N ALA A 131 -5.97 -3.29 -7.32
CA ALA A 131 -4.94 -2.26 -7.13
C ALA A 131 -4.73 -1.39 -8.38
N SER A 132 -5.05 -1.88 -9.60
CA SER A 132 -5.08 -1.06 -10.81
C SER A 132 -6.10 0.07 -10.69
N ASP A 133 -7.34 -0.24 -10.31
CA ASP A 133 -8.42 0.74 -10.15
C ASP A 133 -8.13 1.69 -8.98
N ILE A 134 -7.64 1.15 -7.87
CA ILE A 134 -7.20 1.92 -6.70
C ILE A 134 -6.18 2.97 -7.10
N SER A 135 -5.19 2.59 -7.89
CA SER A 135 -4.08 3.46 -8.26
C SER A 135 -4.50 4.67 -9.11
N VAL A 136 -5.60 4.58 -9.83
CA VAL A 136 -6.10 5.66 -10.70
C VAL A 136 -7.31 6.39 -10.10
N GLY A 137 -8.06 5.77 -9.18
CA GLY A 137 -9.32 6.29 -8.66
C GLY A 137 -9.28 6.82 -7.23
N CYS A 138 -8.50 6.23 -6.30
CA CYS A 138 -8.45 6.69 -4.92
C CYS A 138 -7.80 8.08 -4.80
N LYS A 139 -8.34 8.93 -3.91
CA LYS A 139 -7.75 10.27 -3.65
C LYS A 139 -6.30 10.18 -3.25
N ARG A 140 -5.91 9.15 -2.49
CA ARG A 140 -4.53 8.78 -2.20
C ARG A 140 -4.44 7.29 -1.88
N TYR A 141 -3.25 6.73 -1.95
CA TYR A 141 -3.02 5.37 -1.45
C TYR A 141 -1.61 5.23 -0.85
N LEU A 142 -1.44 4.19 -0.04
CA LEU A 142 -0.20 3.83 0.61
C LEU A 142 0.32 2.53 -0.01
N ILE A 143 1.63 2.45 -0.20
CA ILE A 143 2.29 1.25 -0.70
C ILE A 143 3.03 0.58 0.45
N MET A 144 2.81 -0.73 0.63
CA MET A 144 3.58 -1.55 1.58
C MET A 144 4.50 -2.52 0.83
N ALA A 145 5.78 -2.53 1.16
CA ALA A 145 6.75 -3.42 0.54
C ALA A 145 7.87 -3.87 1.49
N SER A 146 8.37 -5.09 1.33
CA SER A 146 9.66 -5.46 1.93
C SER A 146 10.77 -4.69 1.23
N HIS A 147 11.64 -4.01 1.98
CA HIS A 147 12.71 -3.20 1.43
C HIS A 147 13.91 -4.07 1.07
N GLU A 148 13.95 -4.49 -0.16
CA GLU A 148 15.00 -5.33 -0.74
C GLU A 148 15.36 -4.78 -2.12
N LYS A 149 16.62 -4.74 -2.48
CA LYS A 149 17.12 -4.19 -3.75
C LYS A 149 16.41 -4.74 -4.99
N ARG A 150 16.04 -6.03 -4.96
CA ARG A 150 15.27 -6.67 -6.05
C ARG A 150 13.83 -6.18 -6.16
N ARG A 151 13.31 -5.47 -5.14
CA ARG A 151 11.94 -4.92 -5.07
C ARG A 151 11.91 -3.41 -5.26
N PHE A 152 12.92 -2.70 -4.77
CA PHE A 152 13.07 -1.25 -4.90
C PHE A 152 13.91 -0.94 -6.12
N LYS A 153 13.23 -0.84 -7.28
CA LYS A 153 13.82 -0.77 -8.62
C LYS A 153 13.98 0.66 -9.10
N GLU A 154 15.00 0.94 -9.91
CA GLU A 154 15.06 2.19 -10.70
C GLU A 154 13.79 2.35 -11.57
N ARG A 155 13.36 1.23 -12.19
CA ARG A 155 12.13 1.10 -12.96
C ARG A 155 11.58 -0.31 -12.79
N VAL A 156 10.29 -0.43 -12.47
CA VAL A 156 9.62 -1.73 -12.36
C VAL A 156 9.59 -2.46 -13.70
N ASP A 157 9.60 -3.78 -13.68
CA ASP A 157 9.58 -4.60 -14.90
C ASP A 157 8.27 -4.40 -15.70
N TYR A 158 7.17 -4.17 -14.99
CA TYR A 158 5.85 -3.92 -15.55
C TYR A 158 5.04 -3.02 -14.59
N ILE A 159 4.25 -2.09 -15.12
CA ILE A 159 3.37 -1.25 -14.28
C ILE A 159 2.01 -1.93 -14.18
N SER A 160 1.76 -2.59 -13.04
CA SER A 160 0.45 -3.17 -12.70
C SER A 160 -0.48 -2.15 -12.07
N SER A 161 0.08 -1.24 -11.27
CA SER A 161 -0.64 -0.13 -10.63
C SER A 161 0.19 1.14 -10.76
N VAL A 162 -0.49 2.20 -11.17
CA VAL A 162 0.16 3.45 -11.60
C VAL A 162 0.54 4.31 -10.40
N GLY A 163 1.82 4.66 -10.30
CA GLY A 163 2.30 5.73 -9.42
C GLY A 163 2.27 7.09 -10.11
N TYR A 164 3.42 7.76 -10.10
CA TYR A 164 3.62 9.02 -10.81
C TYR A 164 4.26 8.83 -12.20
N LEU A 165 4.17 7.63 -12.78
CA LEU A 165 4.67 7.28 -14.13
C LEU A 165 6.16 7.61 -14.31
N THR A 166 6.47 8.71 -14.98
CA THR A 166 7.84 9.20 -15.21
C THR A 166 8.20 10.42 -14.36
N GLY A 167 7.36 10.74 -13.36
CA GLY A 167 7.52 11.87 -12.46
C GLY A 167 6.95 13.19 -13.01
N GLY A 168 7.19 14.28 -12.29
CA GLY A 168 6.67 15.60 -12.63
C GLY A 168 5.15 15.61 -12.78
N ASP A 169 4.68 16.14 -13.89
CA ASP A 169 3.26 16.27 -14.23
C ASP A 169 2.70 15.11 -15.08
N SER A 170 3.47 14.01 -15.20
CA SER A 170 3.09 12.89 -16.09
C SER A 170 1.77 12.22 -15.68
N ARG A 171 1.45 12.20 -14.38
CA ARG A 171 0.19 11.68 -13.87
C ARG A 171 -0.99 12.62 -14.18
N GLU A 172 -0.81 13.91 -14.00
CA GLU A 172 -1.81 14.95 -14.31
C GLU A 172 -2.18 14.95 -15.81
N LYS A 173 -1.20 14.74 -16.68
CA LYS A 173 -1.43 14.61 -18.14
C LYS A 173 -2.26 13.38 -18.53
N CYS A 174 -2.35 12.38 -17.69
CA CYS A 174 -3.21 11.21 -17.89
C CYS A 174 -4.63 11.43 -17.37
N GLU A 175 -4.93 12.58 -16.75
CA GLU A 175 -6.26 12.96 -16.23
C GLU A 175 -6.85 11.93 -15.24
N PHE A 176 -6.00 11.23 -14.48
CA PHE A 176 -6.47 10.31 -13.45
C PHE A 176 -7.17 11.06 -12.32
N ILE A 177 -8.32 10.54 -11.89
CA ILE A 177 -9.13 11.13 -10.80
C ILE A 177 -8.37 11.09 -9.46
N GLY A 178 -7.64 10.02 -9.21
CA GLY A 178 -6.92 9.81 -7.97
C GLY A 178 -5.60 10.58 -7.89
N GLY A 179 -5.18 10.94 -6.66
CA GLY A 179 -3.98 11.75 -6.40
C GLY A 179 -2.64 11.00 -6.43
N GLY A 180 -2.66 9.67 -6.45
CA GLY A 180 -1.44 8.84 -6.50
C GLY A 180 -0.95 8.38 -5.12
N PRO A 181 0.24 7.74 -5.07
CA PRO A 181 0.78 7.19 -3.84
C PRO A 181 1.30 8.29 -2.91
N ALA A 182 0.77 8.32 -1.67
CA ALA A 182 1.15 9.31 -0.66
C ALA A 182 2.40 8.89 0.14
N ALA A 183 2.68 7.60 0.22
CA ALA A 183 3.86 7.06 0.88
C ALA A 183 4.17 5.63 0.41
N ILE A 184 5.46 5.26 0.50
CA ILE A 184 5.92 3.87 0.53
C ILE A 184 6.36 3.57 1.95
N ILE A 185 5.68 2.62 2.59
CA ILE A 185 6.00 2.15 3.94
C ILE A 185 6.65 0.80 3.82
N SER A 186 7.93 0.77 4.04
CA SER A 186 8.75 -0.43 3.85
C SER A 186 9.14 -1.10 5.16
N THR A 187 9.93 -2.17 5.08
CA THR A 187 10.52 -2.81 6.27
C THR A 187 11.70 -2.03 6.86
N LEU A 188 12.24 -1.03 6.17
CA LEU A 188 13.39 -0.24 6.64
C LEU A 188 13.03 1.23 6.94
N GLY A 189 11.96 1.77 6.34
CA GLY A 189 11.59 3.16 6.55
C GLY A 189 10.36 3.62 5.78
N ILE A 190 10.17 4.92 5.77
CA ILE A 190 9.06 5.63 5.12
C ILE A 190 9.63 6.54 4.03
N LEU A 191 9.12 6.38 2.80
CA LEU A 191 9.47 7.25 1.68
C LEU A 191 8.26 8.10 1.29
N ARG A 192 8.51 9.35 0.90
CA ARG A 192 7.51 10.31 0.41
C ARG A 192 7.83 10.78 -1.00
N PRO A 193 6.81 11.08 -1.82
CA PRO A 193 7.07 11.71 -3.11
C PRO A 193 7.48 13.17 -2.93
N ASP A 194 8.50 13.59 -3.64
CA ASP A 194 8.84 15.01 -3.75
C ASP A 194 7.68 15.78 -4.42
N PRO A 195 7.30 16.95 -3.91
CA PRO A 195 6.13 17.67 -4.43
C PRO A 195 6.24 18.08 -5.90
N GLN A 196 7.46 18.31 -6.42
CA GLN A 196 7.70 18.76 -7.79
C GLN A 196 8.09 17.62 -8.72
N THR A 197 9.13 16.88 -8.36
CA THR A 197 9.68 15.80 -9.20
C THR A 197 8.89 14.50 -9.11
N LYS A 198 8.11 14.32 -8.03
CA LYS A 198 7.39 13.08 -7.68
C LYS A 198 8.32 11.88 -7.41
N GLU A 199 9.63 12.09 -7.39
CA GLU A 199 10.59 11.06 -7.01
C GLU A 199 10.51 10.82 -5.50
N PHE A 200 10.45 9.55 -5.09
CA PHE A 200 10.38 9.20 -3.68
C PHE A 200 11.74 9.38 -3.00
N TYR A 201 11.74 10.07 -1.86
CA TYR A 201 12.89 10.28 -0.98
C TYR A 201 12.64 9.66 0.40
N LEU A 202 13.72 9.35 1.14
CA LEU A 202 13.61 8.84 2.50
C LEU A 202 13.22 9.97 3.47
N GLU A 203 12.02 9.87 4.06
CA GLU A 203 11.52 10.76 5.10
C GLU A 203 11.93 10.30 6.49
N ALA A 204 11.86 9.00 6.75
CA ALA A 204 12.19 8.43 8.05
C ALA A 204 12.65 6.98 7.94
N TYR A 205 13.48 6.54 8.87
CA TYR A 205 13.98 5.16 8.96
C TYR A 205 13.70 4.55 10.34
N TYR A 206 13.69 3.21 10.41
CA TYR A 206 13.40 2.54 11.67
C TYR A 206 14.63 2.47 12.59
N PRO A 207 14.43 2.38 13.95
CA PRO A 207 15.53 2.37 14.93
C PRO A 207 16.54 1.22 14.78
N PHE A 208 16.14 0.13 14.12
CA PHE A 208 16.95 -1.07 13.93
C PHE A 208 17.67 -1.10 12.56
N THR A 209 17.64 -0.02 11.79
CA THR A 209 18.34 0.11 10.51
C THR A 209 19.13 1.41 10.43
N THR A 210 19.87 1.60 9.33
CA THR A 210 20.64 2.81 9.04
C THR A 210 20.24 3.39 7.69
N ILE A 211 20.54 4.66 7.46
CA ILE A 211 20.32 5.31 6.15
C ILE A 211 21.11 4.59 5.04
N ASP A 212 22.33 4.16 5.34
CA ASP A 212 23.17 3.44 4.39
C ASP A 212 22.54 2.10 4.00
N GLU A 213 22.00 1.35 4.97
CA GLU A 213 21.29 0.09 4.69
C GLU A 213 20.05 0.33 3.81
N VAL A 214 19.30 1.42 4.03
CA VAL A 214 18.17 1.77 3.16
C VAL A 214 18.64 2.05 1.73
N LYS A 215 19.73 2.81 1.56
CA LYS A 215 20.32 3.11 0.25
C LYS A 215 20.84 1.87 -0.47
N GLU A 216 21.55 1.00 0.23
CA GLU A 216 22.09 -0.25 -0.33
C GLU A 216 21.00 -1.18 -0.85
N ASN A 217 19.83 -1.16 -0.23
CA ASN A 217 18.65 -1.92 -0.61
C ASN A 217 17.73 -1.22 -1.62
N THR A 218 18.15 -0.07 -2.16
CA THR A 218 17.44 0.71 -3.18
C THR A 218 18.26 0.77 -4.46
N GLU A 219 17.65 0.54 -5.63
CA GLU A 219 18.37 0.51 -6.91
C GLU A 219 18.65 1.92 -7.48
N TRP A 220 17.84 2.92 -7.12
CA TRP A 220 18.08 4.31 -7.56
C TRP A 220 18.87 5.12 -6.53
N ASP A 221 19.40 6.27 -6.95
CA ASP A 221 20.08 7.22 -6.05
C ASP A 221 19.04 7.88 -5.12
N LEU A 222 18.76 7.18 -4.01
CA LEU A 222 17.73 7.56 -3.05
C LEU A 222 18.11 8.87 -2.36
N LYS A 223 17.31 9.91 -2.60
CA LYS A 223 17.43 11.18 -1.90
C LYS A 223 16.99 11.04 -0.45
N ILE A 224 17.63 11.80 0.42
CA ILE A 224 17.35 11.79 1.85
C ILE A 224 16.77 13.15 2.22
N SER A 225 15.69 13.14 2.99
CA SER A 225 15.15 14.40 3.54
C SER A 225 16.22 15.12 4.37
N PRO A 226 16.38 16.45 4.25
CA PRO A 226 17.23 17.22 5.16
C PRO A 226 16.79 17.07 6.63
N ASP A 227 15.50 16.82 6.86
CA ASP A 227 14.90 16.58 8.18
C ASP A 227 14.63 15.10 8.45
N VAL A 228 15.42 14.19 7.85
CA VAL A 228 15.26 12.76 8.04
C VAL A 228 15.32 12.39 9.52
N LYS A 229 14.35 11.60 9.97
CA LYS A 229 14.20 11.25 11.38
C LYS A 229 14.03 9.76 11.59
N MET A 230 14.29 9.33 12.81
CA MET A 230 13.99 7.97 13.25
C MET A 230 12.48 7.85 13.51
N VAL A 231 11.86 6.79 12.99
CA VAL A 231 10.45 6.49 13.26
C VAL A 231 10.27 6.18 14.76
N PRO A 232 9.32 6.83 15.44
CA PRO A 232 9.04 6.52 16.85
C PRO A 232 8.58 5.08 17.01
N GLU A 233 9.15 4.39 18.00
CA GLU A 233 8.75 3.02 18.35
C GLU A 233 7.25 2.93 18.65
N PRO A 234 6.64 1.75 18.39
CA PRO A 234 5.26 1.52 18.77
C PRO A 234 5.05 1.60 20.27
N THR A 235 4.04 2.34 20.69
CA THR A 235 3.64 2.42 22.09
C THR A 235 3.04 1.10 22.60
N LYS A 236 3.02 0.90 23.91
CA LYS A 236 2.35 -0.26 24.54
C LYS A 236 0.87 -0.35 24.14
N LYS A 237 0.18 0.80 24.02
CA LYS A 237 -1.22 0.87 23.59
C LYS A 237 -1.37 0.38 22.14
N GLU A 238 -0.54 0.85 21.24
CA GLU A 238 -0.57 0.45 19.83
C GLU A 238 -0.30 -1.05 19.65
N LEU A 239 0.70 -1.59 20.38
CA LEU A 239 0.98 -3.03 20.36
C LEU A 239 -0.18 -3.86 20.91
N LYS A 240 -0.86 -3.39 21.97
CA LYS A 240 -2.06 -4.03 22.52
C LYS A 240 -3.18 -4.05 21.47
N ASN A 241 -3.46 -2.90 20.84
CA ASN A 241 -4.51 -2.77 19.85
C ASN A 241 -4.23 -3.61 18.58
N LEU A 242 -2.98 -3.62 18.09
CA LEU A 242 -2.57 -4.46 16.98
C LEU A 242 -2.81 -5.96 17.27
N ARG A 243 -2.46 -6.40 18.48
CA ARG A 243 -2.64 -7.80 18.92
C ARG A 243 -4.11 -8.17 19.09
N ALA A 244 -4.96 -7.21 19.45
CA ALA A 244 -6.41 -7.41 19.54
C ALA A 244 -7.05 -7.62 18.15
N VAL A 245 -6.50 -7.01 17.11
CA VAL A 245 -6.92 -7.22 15.72
C VAL A 245 -6.37 -8.54 15.16
N ASP A 246 -5.07 -8.82 15.32
CA ASP A 246 -4.43 -10.08 14.90
C ASP A 246 -4.37 -11.07 16.06
N THR A 247 -5.52 -11.56 16.49
CA THR A 247 -5.64 -12.47 17.64
C THR A 247 -4.90 -13.79 17.42
N THR A 248 -4.84 -14.27 16.19
CA THR A 248 -4.16 -15.51 15.82
C THR A 248 -2.65 -15.36 15.64
N GLY A 249 -2.17 -14.12 15.50
CA GLY A 249 -0.77 -13.85 15.21
C GLY A 249 -0.33 -14.30 13.80
N SER A 250 -1.28 -14.49 12.88
CA SER A 250 -1.03 -15.04 11.54
C SER A 250 -0.09 -14.18 10.69
N LEU A 251 -0.07 -12.87 10.94
CA LEU A 251 0.77 -11.90 10.23
C LEU A 251 2.03 -11.49 11.02
N ARG A 252 2.24 -12.06 12.19
CA ARG A 252 3.47 -11.87 12.96
C ARG A 252 4.51 -12.89 12.52
N LYS A 253 5.74 -12.45 12.23
CA LYS A 253 6.86 -13.38 12.08
C LYS A 253 7.00 -14.14 13.40
N LYS A 254 6.99 -15.47 13.37
CA LYS A 254 7.51 -16.26 14.46
C LYS A 254 9.01 -15.98 14.50
N GLY A 255 9.49 -15.34 15.58
CA GLY A 255 10.90 -15.13 15.84
C GLY A 255 11.62 -16.46 16.02
#